data_d8f5d0e5861ffcdf17eb8edba7a071d8
#
_entry.id   d8f5d0e5861ffcdf17eb8edba7a071d8
#
_cell.length_a   1.000
_cell.length_b   1.000
_cell.length_c   1.000
_cell.angle_alpha   90.00
_cell.angle_beta   90.00
_cell.angle_gamma   90.00
#
_symmetry.space_group_name_H-M   'P 1'
#
loop_
_entity.id
_entity.type
_entity.pdbx_description
1 polymer ?
#
loop_
_entity_poly.entity_id
_entity_poly.type
_entity_poly.pdbx_seq_one_letter_code
_entity_poly.pdbx_strand_id
1 'polypeptide(L)'
;MKKINALIFAFLFSFLLPAAFAVDKASTPPVQAQQAKSGVPEKSQTFRGSSEGYDIVILMDCSGSMKKTDPESYRKPAARLFISLLGEDDRIGIISFGDSAKVLAPLTGNTKKSREGLFGAINKITSKEFSTNITDAVKKGYEELKPSSRKNRILILMSDGKLALGSKEKDEAAFAELTGLLPEVAKSGIRLYSIAFTEMSDMKLLEDMAKATGGFFRLAKDDKDLYVIFASIFEKIKSPDTIPLLLEDDTFNIDKDISEAILLTSKQPGTSTTLIDPTKGKHTPMRYGKNIQWYETKAFDMITIKEPAVGKWKVKLSTKEGNKVFVITNLNLKSSFDKGFVNKGEVIKIDAWLEREGVAISEKEVLEHISFSAAATSPDGQTTKIDLAKGNEKYIGEFVVNIIGEYSVKIAAEGKTFNREKVLQFKAVEPPSQQVEEKSPAGKEIKKKDLSWDAVLMKFGIINLSLVSAVVIILLVRKMAVKSRTGAKKKESKK
;
A
#
# COMPACT_ATOMS: atom_id res chain seq x y z
N MET A 1 40.96 -47.67 -1.09
CA MET A 1 41.66 -48.36 0.03
C MET A 1 41.39 -47.60 1.33
N LYS A 2 40.93 -48.37 2.35
CA LYS A 2 40.86 -48.14 3.81
C LYS A 2 39.90 -47.04 4.25
N LYS A 3 38.69 -47.31 4.75
CA LYS A 3 38.17 -48.13 5.89
C LYS A 3 38.48 -47.51 7.27
N ILE A 4 37.35 -47.25 8.02
CA ILE A 4 37.05 -47.63 9.44
C ILE A 4 37.45 -46.52 10.44
N ASN A 5 36.69 -46.10 11.45
CA ASN A 5 35.71 -46.75 12.35
C ASN A 5 34.94 -45.72 13.18
N ALA A 6 33.77 -46.13 13.62
CA ALA A 6 32.94 -45.55 14.67
C ALA A 6 33.52 -45.82 16.07
N LEU A 7 33.21 -45.00 17.06
CA LEU A 7 33.10 -45.48 18.45
C LEU A 7 32.10 -44.61 19.26
N ILE A 8 31.14 -45.30 19.83
CA ILE A 8 30.14 -44.92 20.83
C ILE A 8 30.84 -44.83 22.19
N PHE A 9 30.51 -43.84 23.03
CA PHE A 9 30.63 -43.97 24.47
C PHE A 9 29.47 -43.29 25.20
N ALA A 10 28.62 -44.13 25.76
CA ALA A 10 27.66 -43.78 26.80
C ALA A 10 28.32 -43.97 28.16
N PHE A 11 28.13 -43.05 29.09
CA PHE A 11 28.38 -43.31 30.50
C PHE A 11 27.29 -42.66 31.36
N LEU A 12 26.50 -43.52 31.96
CA LEU A 12 25.70 -43.30 33.16
C LEU A 12 26.61 -43.15 34.38
N PHE A 13 26.34 -42.19 35.26
CA PHE A 13 26.56 -42.41 36.69
C PHE A 13 25.59 -41.59 37.53
N SER A 14 25.06 -42.28 38.53
CA SER A 14 24.01 -41.94 39.47
C SER A 14 24.54 -41.29 40.76
N PHE A 15 23.64 -40.57 41.46
CA PHE A 15 23.53 -40.37 42.90
C PHE A 15 24.68 -39.74 43.69
N LEU A 16 24.35 -38.60 44.33
CA LEU A 16 24.42 -38.40 45.78
C LEU A 16 23.92 -37.00 46.17
N LEU A 17 22.83 -36.95 46.93
CA LEU A 17 22.50 -35.85 47.84
C LEU A 17 23.33 -35.98 49.12
N PRO A 18 23.66 -34.85 49.82
CA PRO A 18 22.91 -34.60 51.03
C PRO A 18 22.63 -33.10 51.37
N ALA A 19 21.47 -32.96 52.01
CA ALA A 19 21.09 -32.12 53.16
C ALA A 19 21.39 -30.62 53.24
N ALA A 20 20.34 -29.87 53.20
CA ALA A 20 19.84 -28.82 54.08
C ALA A 20 20.79 -27.83 54.76
N PHE A 21 20.62 -26.55 54.38
CA PHE A 21 20.60 -25.43 55.32
C PHE A 21 19.45 -24.48 54.96
N ALA A 22 18.55 -24.30 55.91
CA ALA A 22 17.49 -23.34 55.91
C ALA A 22 18.07 -21.94 56.16
N VAL A 23 17.76 -20.97 55.32
CA VAL A 23 17.83 -19.54 55.64
C VAL A 23 16.54 -18.87 55.18
N ASP A 24 16.06 -18.00 56.02
CA ASP A 24 14.76 -17.43 56.15
C ASP A 24 14.23 -16.62 54.97
N LYS A 25 12.92 -16.58 54.88
CA LYS A 25 12.09 -15.89 53.92
C LYS A 25 12.24 -14.37 54.00
N ALA A 26 12.57 -13.78 52.88
CA ALA A 26 12.06 -12.45 52.54
C ALA A 26 11.22 -12.62 51.27
N SER A 27 9.91 -12.46 51.42
CA SER A 27 8.88 -12.63 50.39
C SER A 27 8.93 -11.43 49.41
N THR A 28 9.46 -11.67 48.23
CA THR A 28 9.16 -10.84 47.05
C THR A 28 8.01 -11.50 46.28
N PRO A 29 6.93 -10.79 45.94
CA PRO A 29 5.84 -11.36 45.15
C PRO A 29 6.34 -11.65 43.73
N PRO A 30 5.80 -12.69 43.07
CA PRO A 30 6.20 -13.07 41.72
C PRO A 30 5.79 -11.96 40.76
N VAL A 31 6.76 -11.48 40.00
CA VAL A 31 6.50 -10.68 38.79
C VAL A 31 5.74 -11.59 37.82
N GLN A 32 4.44 -11.43 37.77
CA GLN A 32 3.63 -11.99 36.69
C GLN A 32 4.13 -11.36 35.38
N ALA A 33 4.73 -12.19 34.56
CA ALA A 33 4.92 -11.88 33.15
C ALA A 33 3.52 -11.62 32.56
N GLN A 34 3.14 -10.34 32.46
CA GLN A 34 1.98 -9.93 31.69
C GLN A 34 2.30 -10.28 30.24
N GLN A 35 1.73 -11.39 29.77
CA GLN A 35 1.53 -11.61 28.35
C GLN A 35 0.98 -10.30 27.79
N ALA A 36 1.68 -9.76 26.80
CA ALA A 36 1.23 -8.61 26.04
C ALA A 36 -0.16 -8.95 25.46
N LYS A 37 -1.21 -8.59 26.19
CA LYS A 37 -2.57 -8.60 25.67
C LYS A 37 -2.54 -7.59 24.52
N SER A 38 -2.81 -8.05 23.33
CA SER A 38 -3.11 -7.24 22.15
C SER A 38 -4.32 -6.35 22.48
N GLY A 39 -4.06 -5.25 23.16
CA GLY A 39 -5.07 -4.27 23.56
C GLY A 39 -5.51 -3.50 22.32
N VAL A 40 -6.62 -3.91 21.73
CA VAL A 40 -7.40 -3.07 20.81
C VAL A 40 -7.99 -1.94 21.64
N PRO A 41 -7.90 -0.68 21.19
CA PRO A 41 -8.32 0.50 21.92
C PRO A 41 -9.78 0.51 22.33
N GLU A 42 -10.03 0.93 23.58
CA GLU A 42 -11.38 1.16 24.09
C GLU A 42 -11.88 2.53 23.58
N LYS A 43 -13.04 2.54 22.89
CA LYS A 43 -13.75 3.72 22.32
C LYS A 43 -12.81 4.83 21.80
N SER A 44 -12.23 4.63 20.61
CA SER A 44 -11.68 5.75 19.86
C SER A 44 -12.86 6.58 19.33
N GLN A 45 -12.84 7.88 19.58
CA GLN A 45 -13.62 8.81 18.76
C GLN A 45 -12.98 8.75 17.38
N THR A 46 -13.72 8.13 16.47
CA THR A 46 -13.24 7.82 15.13
C THR A 46 -13.24 9.07 14.26
N PHE A 47 -12.32 9.14 13.32
CA PHE A 47 -12.32 10.18 12.30
C PHE A 47 -13.71 10.27 11.65
N ARG A 48 -14.53 11.21 12.09
CA ARG A 48 -15.81 11.57 11.45
C ARG A 48 -15.51 12.44 10.25
N GLY A 49 -15.00 11.81 9.20
CA GLY A 49 -14.98 12.43 7.88
C GLY A 49 -16.26 12.02 7.17
N SER A 50 -17.07 12.95 6.72
CA SER A 50 -18.38 12.79 6.10
C SER A 50 -19.44 12.08 6.96
N SER A 51 -20.69 12.51 6.91
CA SER A 51 -21.84 12.00 7.68
C SER A 51 -22.24 10.54 7.35
N GLU A 52 -21.59 9.90 6.39
CA GLU A 52 -21.82 8.51 5.99
C GLU A 52 -20.51 7.72 6.09
N GLY A 53 -20.51 6.61 6.85
CA GLY A 53 -19.39 5.67 6.95
C GLY A 53 -19.12 4.98 5.61
N TYR A 54 -17.98 4.34 5.50
CA TYR A 54 -17.55 3.58 4.34
C TYR A 54 -17.89 2.10 4.47
N ASP A 55 -18.20 1.47 3.35
CA ASP A 55 -18.22 0.02 3.21
C ASP A 55 -16.99 -0.41 2.40
N ILE A 56 -16.13 -1.20 3.02
CA ILE A 56 -14.84 -1.55 2.46
C ILE A 56 -14.68 -3.07 2.48
N VAL A 57 -14.40 -3.68 1.33
CA VAL A 57 -14.02 -5.09 1.24
C VAL A 57 -12.58 -5.21 0.82
N ILE A 58 -11.77 -5.88 1.62
CA ILE A 58 -10.35 -6.11 1.37
C ILE A 58 -10.19 -7.51 0.75
N LEU A 59 -9.68 -7.56 -0.48
CA LEU A 59 -9.40 -8.76 -1.26
C LEU A 59 -7.91 -9.07 -1.13
N MET A 60 -7.58 -10.18 -0.45
CA MET A 60 -6.20 -10.53 -0.08
C MET A 60 -5.74 -11.77 -0.84
N ASP A 61 -4.70 -11.60 -1.63
CA ASP A 61 -4.08 -12.67 -2.41
C ASP A 61 -3.45 -13.74 -1.51
N CYS A 62 -3.76 -15.01 -1.79
CA CYS A 62 -3.24 -16.21 -1.12
C CYS A 62 -2.41 -17.10 -2.06
N SER A 63 -2.12 -16.64 -3.28
CA SER A 63 -1.32 -17.39 -4.26
C SER A 63 0.10 -17.66 -3.77
N GLY A 64 0.73 -18.69 -4.33
CA GLY A 64 2.05 -19.13 -3.93
C GLY A 64 3.17 -18.13 -4.18
N SER A 65 3.00 -17.21 -5.15
CA SER A 65 3.94 -16.12 -5.47
C SER A 65 4.15 -15.18 -4.28
N MET A 66 3.12 -14.96 -3.45
CA MET A 66 3.19 -14.17 -2.24
C MET A 66 4.28 -14.61 -1.25
N LYS A 67 4.79 -15.85 -1.33
CA LYS A 67 5.96 -16.29 -0.55
C LYS A 67 7.25 -15.55 -0.92
N LYS A 68 7.33 -15.03 -2.15
CA LYS A 68 8.51 -14.31 -2.65
C LYS A 68 8.35 -12.80 -2.49
N THR A 69 7.16 -12.29 -2.73
CA THR A 69 6.87 -10.85 -2.77
C THR A 69 6.48 -10.27 -1.42
N ASP A 70 5.96 -11.11 -0.50
CA ASP A 70 5.61 -10.74 0.88
C ASP A 70 6.00 -11.89 1.86
N PRO A 71 7.31 -12.25 1.97
CA PRO A 71 7.77 -13.41 2.76
C PRO A 71 7.46 -13.28 4.24
N GLU A 72 7.51 -12.08 4.80
CA GLU A 72 7.20 -11.78 6.21
C GLU A 72 5.70 -11.57 6.45
N SER A 73 4.87 -11.66 5.41
CA SER A 73 3.41 -11.44 5.46
C SER A 73 3.02 -10.05 6.00
N TYR A 74 3.75 -9.00 5.60
CA TYR A 74 3.48 -7.61 6.01
C TYR A 74 2.10 -7.09 5.57
N ARG A 75 1.49 -7.71 4.54
CA ARG A 75 0.08 -7.41 4.17
C ARG A 75 -0.89 -7.60 5.34
N LYS A 76 -0.61 -8.54 6.26
CA LYS A 76 -1.47 -8.78 7.42
C LYS A 76 -1.42 -7.64 8.45
N PRO A 77 -0.25 -7.26 9.01
CA PRO A 77 -0.19 -6.12 9.93
C PRO A 77 -0.59 -4.80 9.26
N ALA A 78 -0.31 -4.61 7.96
CA ALA A 78 -0.73 -3.42 7.21
C ALA A 78 -2.26 -3.33 7.06
N ALA A 79 -2.94 -4.44 6.74
CA ALA A 79 -4.40 -4.49 6.71
C ALA A 79 -5.02 -4.23 8.10
N ARG A 80 -4.41 -4.77 9.17
CA ARG A 80 -4.85 -4.48 10.55
C ARG A 80 -4.66 -3.02 10.93
N LEU A 81 -3.54 -2.41 10.54
CA LEU A 81 -3.32 -0.97 10.71
C LEU A 81 -4.46 -0.19 10.06
N PHE A 82 -4.75 -0.47 8.79
CA PHE A 82 -5.81 0.22 8.06
C PHE A 82 -7.17 0.08 8.76
N ILE A 83 -7.56 -1.13 9.17
CA ILE A 83 -8.79 -1.37 9.93
C ILE A 83 -8.79 -0.59 11.25
N SER A 84 -7.64 -0.46 11.90
CA SER A 84 -7.51 0.27 13.16
C SER A 84 -7.64 1.79 13.00
N LEU A 85 -7.24 2.32 11.83
CA LEU A 85 -7.41 3.74 11.49
C LEU A 85 -8.87 4.09 11.13
N LEU A 86 -9.68 3.11 10.71
CA LEU A 86 -11.07 3.31 10.32
C LEU A 86 -11.98 3.43 11.55
N GLY A 87 -13.11 4.12 11.36
CA GLY A 87 -14.10 4.41 12.38
C GLY A 87 -15.07 3.29 12.71
N GLU A 88 -15.81 3.45 13.79
CA GLU A 88 -16.92 2.54 14.14
C GLU A 88 -18.10 2.67 13.16
N ASP A 89 -18.21 3.81 12.47
CA ASP A 89 -19.21 4.05 11.42
C ASP A 89 -18.89 3.31 10.12
N ASP A 90 -17.66 2.78 9.97
CA ASP A 90 -17.24 2.02 8.79
C ASP A 90 -17.62 0.55 8.93
N ARG A 91 -17.87 -0.12 7.79
CA ARG A 91 -18.04 -1.58 7.73
C ARG A 91 -16.96 -2.19 6.86
N ILE A 92 -16.48 -3.36 7.29
CA ILE A 92 -15.33 -4.01 6.65
C ILE A 92 -15.64 -5.48 6.39
N GLY A 93 -15.33 -5.94 5.19
CA GLY A 93 -15.32 -7.34 4.81
C GLY A 93 -13.91 -7.79 4.43
N ILE A 94 -13.61 -9.07 4.64
CA ILE A 94 -12.32 -9.69 4.28
C ILE A 94 -12.58 -10.90 3.38
N ILE A 95 -11.98 -10.90 2.20
CA ILE A 95 -12.02 -12.00 1.24
C ILE A 95 -10.60 -12.43 0.94
N SER A 96 -10.33 -13.73 1.04
CA SER A 96 -9.10 -14.33 0.49
C SER A 96 -9.36 -14.84 -0.91
N PHE A 97 -8.34 -14.82 -1.76
CA PHE A 97 -8.43 -15.42 -3.08
C PHE A 97 -7.10 -16.05 -3.51
N GLY A 98 -7.21 -17.00 -4.43
CA GLY A 98 -6.14 -17.76 -5.05
C GLY A 98 -6.81 -18.67 -6.06
N ASP A 99 -7.03 -19.95 -5.75
CA ASP A 99 -7.78 -20.88 -6.62
C ASP A 99 -9.25 -20.48 -6.74
N SER A 100 -9.81 -19.92 -5.66
CA SER A 100 -11.17 -19.33 -5.62
C SER A 100 -11.23 -18.26 -4.53
N ALA A 101 -12.23 -17.36 -4.63
CA ALA A 101 -12.47 -16.36 -3.61
C ALA A 101 -13.34 -16.91 -2.46
N LYS A 102 -12.95 -16.59 -1.22
CA LYS A 102 -13.63 -17.05 0.01
C LYS A 102 -13.86 -15.88 0.95
N VAL A 103 -15.11 -15.66 1.35
CA VAL A 103 -15.46 -14.67 2.37
C VAL A 103 -14.97 -15.18 3.73
N LEU A 104 -13.93 -14.55 4.28
CA LEU A 104 -13.39 -14.89 5.61
C LEU A 104 -14.10 -14.11 6.72
N ALA A 105 -14.53 -12.90 6.41
CA ALA A 105 -15.42 -12.10 7.24
C ALA A 105 -16.38 -11.32 6.33
N PRO A 106 -17.71 -11.45 6.49
CA PRO A 106 -18.67 -10.66 5.74
C PRO A 106 -18.61 -9.20 6.16
N LEU A 107 -19.23 -8.32 5.37
CA LEU A 107 -19.26 -6.88 5.64
C LEU A 107 -19.90 -6.61 7.01
N THR A 108 -19.10 -6.15 7.96
CA THR A 108 -19.52 -5.93 9.36
C THR A 108 -18.99 -4.60 9.90
N GLY A 109 -19.68 -4.00 10.87
CA GLY A 109 -19.26 -2.74 11.51
C GLY A 109 -17.89 -2.87 12.19
N ASN A 110 -17.10 -1.81 12.17
CA ASN A 110 -15.74 -1.79 12.71
C ASN A 110 -15.73 -1.49 14.23
N THR A 111 -16.62 -2.12 15.00
CA THR A 111 -16.63 -1.99 16.46
C THR A 111 -15.45 -2.73 17.09
N LYS A 112 -15.13 -2.43 18.36
CA LYS A 112 -14.08 -3.14 19.12
C LYS A 112 -14.27 -4.67 19.07
N LYS A 113 -15.50 -5.15 19.26
CA LYS A 113 -15.82 -6.59 19.28
C LYS A 113 -15.65 -7.24 17.90
N SER A 114 -16.18 -6.63 16.85
CA SER A 114 -16.09 -7.18 15.49
C SER A 114 -14.68 -7.10 14.92
N ARG A 115 -13.89 -6.11 15.34
CA ARG A 115 -12.48 -5.95 14.94
C ARG A 115 -11.62 -7.15 15.30
N GLU A 116 -11.88 -7.80 16.44
CA GLU A 116 -11.21 -9.05 16.81
C GLU A 116 -11.51 -10.18 15.79
N GLY A 117 -12.75 -10.27 15.33
CA GLY A 117 -13.16 -11.21 14.29
C GLY A 117 -12.50 -10.91 12.93
N LEU A 118 -12.41 -9.62 12.55
CA LEU A 118 -11.69 -9.18 11.34
C LEU A 118 -10.20 -9.52 11.41
N PHE A 119 -9.56 -9.32 12.56
CA PHE A 119 -8.15 -9.71 12.76
C PHE A 119 -7.97 -11.22 12.74
N GLY A 120 -8.94 -11.98 13.28
CA GLY A 120 -8.99 -13.43 13.18
C GLY A 120 -9.10 -13.90 11.72
N ALA A 121 -9.90 -13.22 10.88
CA ALA A 121 -10.00 -13.49 9.45
C ALA A 121 -8.68 -13.22 8.73
N ILE A 122 -8.01 -12.08 9.01
CA ILE A 122 -6.68 -11.77 8.44
C ILE A 122 -5.64 -12.83 8.82
N ASN A 123 -5.71 -13.41 10.02
CA ASN A 123 -4.78 -14.49 10.42
C ASN A 123 -4.88 -15.72 9.53
N LYS A 124 -6.06 -16.02 8.96
CA LYS A 124 -6.28 -17.16 8.06
C LYS A 124 -5.67 -16.98 6.67
N ILE A 125 -5.26 -15.77 6.30
CA ILE A 125 -4.59 -15.48 5.04
C ILE A 125 -3.29 -16.30 4.96
N THR A 126 -3.08 -16.99 3.82
CA THR A 126 -1.91 -17.82 3.57
C THR A 126 -1.25 -17.43 2.23
N SER A 127 -0.20 -18.14 1.84
CA SER A 127 0.46 -18.04 0.52
C SER A 127 0.63 -19.45 -0.04
N LYS A 128 -0.46 -20.22 -0.11
CA LYS A 128 -0.41 -21.66 -0.41
C LYS A 128 -1.24 -22.08 -1.62
N GLU A 129 -2.10 -21.20 -2.16
CA GLU A 129 -2.95 -21.51 -3.29
C GLU A 129 -2.15 -21.45 -4.60
N PHE A 130 -2.55 -22.21 -5.61
CA PHE A 130 -1.76 -22.40 -6.84
C PHE A 130 -2.09 -21.35 -7.90
N SER A 131 -3.34 -20.88 -7.92
CA SER A 131 -3.86 -19.95 -8.91
C SER A 131 -3.97 -18.54 -8.34
N THR A 132 -4.20 -17.56 -9.23
CA THR A 132 -4.46 -16.16 -8.88
C THR A 132 -5.73 -15.72 -9.60
N ASN A 133 -6.91 -16.03 -9.03
CA ASN A 133 -8.21 -15.74 -9.63
C ASN A 133 -8.73 -14.36 -9.19
N ILE A 134 -8.16 -13.31 -9.80
CA ILE A 134 -8.55 -11.91 -9.55
C ILE A 134 -10.03 -11.68 -9.91
N THR A 135 -10.52 -12.33 -10.97
CA THR A 135 -11.90 -12.19 -11.43
C THR A 135 -12.90 -12.64 -10.38
N ASP A 136 -12.67 -13.82 -9.79
CA ASP A 136 -13.53 -14.34 -8.73
C ASP A 136 -13.47 -13.47 -7.46
N ALA A 137 -12.28 -12.94 -7.15
CA ALA A 137 -12.11 -12.00 -6.04
C ALA A 137 -12.94 -10.74 -6.21
N VAL A 138 -12.86 -10.09 -7.38
CA VAL A 138 -13.61 -8.85 -7.67
C VAL A 138 -15.11 -9.13 -7.69
N LYS A 139 -15.55 -10.23 -8.33
CA LYS A 139 -16.93 -10.65 -8.36
C LYS A 139 -17.51 -10.87 -6.95
N LYS A 140 -16.80 -11.61 -6.12
CA LYS A 140 -17.19 -11.87 -4.74
C LYS A 140 -17.25 -10.59 -3.89
N GLY A 141 -16.26 -9.70 -4.06
CA GLY A 141 -16.26 -8.40 -3.40
C GLY A 141 -17.39 -7.48 -3.86
N TYR A 142 -17.72 -7.51 -5.15
CA TYR A 142 -18.88 -6.81 -5.71
C TYR A 142 -20.19 -7.33 -5.12
N GLU A 143 -20.36 -8.65 -5.03
CA GLU A 143 -21.52 -9.30 -4.41
C GLU A 143 -21.72 -8.87 -2.96
N GLU A 144 -20.64 -8.73 -2.17
CA GLU A 144 -20.66 -8.26 -0.77
C GLU A 144 -21.10 -6.78 -0.67
N LEU A 145 -20.67 -5.93 -1.61
CA LEU A 145 -20.94 -4.48 -1.55
C LEU A 145 -22.24 -4.08 -2.25
N LYS A 146 -22.70 -4.85 -3.24
CA LYS A 146 -23.88 -4.53 -4.05
C LYS A 146 -25.18 -4.30 -3.24
N PRO A 147 -25.44 -5.07 -2.16
CA PRO A 147 -26.64 -4.86 -1.34
C PRO A 147 -26.60 -3.58 -0.48
N SER A 148 -25.44 -2.94 -0.37
CA SER A 148 -25.31 -1.74 0.47
C SER A 148 -25.96 -0.51 -0.17
N SER A 149 -26.70 0.24 0.63
CA SER A 149 -27.26 1.55 0.26
C SER A 149 -26.29 2.71 0.47
N ARG A 150 -25.11 2.48 1.07
CA ARG A 150 -24.13 3.55 1.31
C ARG A 150 -23.51 4.04 0.00
N LYS A 151 -23.24 5.33 -0.08
CA LYS A 151 -22.58 5.93 -1.26
C LYS A 151 -21.10 5.56 -1.33
N ASN A 152 -20.46 5.47 -0.16
CA ASN A 152 -19.01 5.24 -0.06
C ASN A 152 -18.70 3.74 0.00
N ARG A 153 -18.49 3.11 -1.16
CA ARG A 153 -18.21 1.68 -1.30
C ARG A 153 -16.90 1.44 -2.01
N ILE A 154 -16.01 0.66 -1.39
CA ILE A 154 -14.64 0.47 -1.88
C ILE A 154 -14.25 -1.01 -1.84
N LEU A 155 -13.69 -1.50 -2.93
CA LEU A 155 -12.90 -2.72 -2.98
C LEU A 155 -11.42 -2.36 -2.87
N ILE A 156 -10.67 -3.02 -1.98
CA ILE A 156 -9.21 -2.91 -1.93
C ILE A 156 -8.64 -4.25 -2.36
N LEU A 157 -8.04 -4.29 -3.54
CA LEU A 157 -7.40 -5.49 -4.09
C LEU A 157 -5.89 -5.44 -3.84
N MET A 158 -5.36 -6.50 -3.25
CA MET A 158 -3.93 -6.69 -2.99
C MET A 158 -3.45 -7.93 -3.72
N SER A 159 -2.57 -7.77 -4.72
CA SER A 159 -2.03 -8.90 -5.50
C SER A 159 -0.62 -8.64 -5.99
N ASP A 160 0.21 -9.69 -6.02
CA ASP A 160 1.54 -9.69 -6.64
C ASP A 160 1.53 -10.36 -8.01
N GLY A 161 0.43 -10.98 -8.38
CA GLY A 161 0.32 -11.87 -9.52
C GLY A 161 -0.38 -11.27 -10.72
N LYS A 162 -0.23 -12.01 -11.81
CA LYS A 162 -1.09 -11.93 -12.98
C LYS A 162 -2.27 -12.85 -12.73
N LEU A 163 -3.40 -12.55 -13.37
CA LEU A 163 -4.48 -13.52 -13.47
C LEU A 163 -3.94 -14.81 -14.06
N ALA A 164 -3.98 -15.91 -13.32
CA ALA A 164 -3.38 -17.19 -13.68
C ALA A 164 -4.21 -18.36 -13.12
N LEU A 165 -4.88 -19.10 -14.00
CA LEU A 165 -5.79 -20.21 -13.68
C LEU A 165 -5.31 -21.56 -14.22
N GLY A 166 -4.01 -21.61 -14.63
CA GLY A 166 -3.34 -22.83 -15.04
C GLY A 166 -3.48 -23.18 -16.53
N SER A 167 -4.28 -22.45 -17.33
CA SER A 167 -4.23 -22.53 -18.79
C SER A 167 -4.60 -21.19 -19.42
N LYS A 168 -4.08 -20.96 -20.63
CA LYS A 168 -4.29 -19.72 -21.37
C LYS A 168 -5.77 -19.47 -21.67
N GLU A 169 -6.53 -20.50 -21.99
CA GLU A 169 -7.95 -20.42 -22.29
C GLU A 169 -8.76 -19.97 -21.06
N LYS A 170 -8.42 -20.49 -19.88
CA LYS A 170 -9.05 -20.08 -18.62
C LYS A 170 -8.68 -18.65 -18.26
N ASP A 171 -7.44 -18.27 -18.47
CA ASP A 171 -6.95 -16.91 -18.20
C ASP A 171 -7.66 -15.89 -19.11
N GLU A 172 -7.77 -16.17 -20.41
CA GLU A 172 -8.49 -15.32 -21.38
C GLU A 172 -9.99 -15.22 -21.05
N ALA A 173 -10.63 -16.32 -20.70
CA ALA A 173 -12.04 -16.33 -20.31
C ALA A 173 -12.29 -15.51 -19.03
N ALA A 174 -11.45 -15.69 -18.01
CA ALA A 174 -11.55 -14.94 -16.76
C ALA A 174 -11.23 -13.44 -16.97
N PHE A 175 -10.27 -13.11 -17.83
CA PHE A 175 -10.00 -11.72 -18.19
C PHE A 175 -11.18 -11.06 -18.91
N ALA A 176 -11.83 -11.77 -19.83
CA ALA A 176 -13.02 -11.28 -20.51
C ALA A 176 -14.20 -11.07 -19.54
N GLU A 177 -14.41 -12.02 -18.59
CA GLU A 177 -15.41 -11.86 -17.52
C GLU A 177 -15.12 -10.65 -16.64
N LEU A 178 -13.87 -10.49 -16.22
CA LEU A 178 -13.43 -9.32 -15.41
C LEU A 178 -13.69 -8.01 -16.14
N THR A 179 -13.31 -7.94 -17.42
CA THR A 179 -13.50 -6.75 -18.25
C THR A 179 -14.98 -6.38 -18.40
N GLY A 180 -15.85 -7.39 -18.54
CA GLY A 180 -17.30 -7.20 -18.57
C GLY A 180 -17.89 -6.77 -17.24
N LEU A 181 -17.30 -7.19 -16.10
CA LEU A 181 -17.77 -6.89 -14.75
C LEU A 181 -17.42 -5.44 -14.31
N LEU A 182 -16.24 -4.92 -14.70
CA LEU A 182 -15.76 -3.62 -14.23
C LEU A 182 -16.73 -2.44 -14.51
N PRO A 183 -17.38 -2.33 -15.68
CA PRO A 183 -18.40 -1.30 -15.93
C PRO A 183 -19.58 -1.38 -14.97
N GLU A 184 -20.01 -2.60 -14.58
CA GLU A 184 -21.10 -2.80 -13.62
C GLU A 184 -20.69 -2.34 -12.21
N VAL A 185 -19.48 -2.68 -11.80
CA VAL A 185 -18.88 -2.22 -10.52
C VAL A 185 -18.86 -0.70 -10.48
N ALA A 186 -18.35 -0.05 -11.54
CA ALA A 186 -18.30 1.40 -11.66
C ALA A 186 -19.68 2.04 -11.64
N LYS A 187 -20.63 1.53 -12.42
CA LYS A 187 -22.03 2.02 -12.49
C LYS A 187 -22.73 1.90 -11.15
N SER A 188 -22.36 0.91 -10.35
CA SER A 188 -22.88 0.76 -8.98
C SER A 188 -22.29 1.78 -7.99
N GLY A 189 -21.34 2.61 -8.41
CA GLY A 189 -20.64 3.58 -7.54
C GLY A 189 -19.62 2.93 -6.60
N ILE A 190 -19.17 1.70 -6.89
CA ILE A 190 -18.10 1.02 -6.15
C ILE A 190 -16.76 1.37 -6.78
N ARG A 191 -15.82 1.87 -5.97
CA ARG A 191 -14.47 2.19 -6.42
C ARG A 191 -13.52 1.06 -6.07
N LEU A 192 -12.69 0.64 -7.02
CA LEU A 192 -11.67 -0.39 -6.80
C LEU A 192 -10.31 0.29 -6.59
N TYR A 193 -9.72 0.04 -5.43
CA TYR A 193 -8.37 0.47 -5.07
C TYR A 193 -7.46 -0.73 -5.19
N SER A 194 -6.41 -0.64 -5.99
CA SER A 194 -5.50 -1.76 -6.24
C SER A 194 -4.10 -1.47 -5.74
N ILE A 195 -3.52 -2.47 -5.09
CA ILE A 195 -2.15 -2.47 -4.60
C ILE A 195 -1.39 -3.57 -5.32
N ALA A 196 -0.40 -3.18 -6.13
CA ALA A 196 0.55 -4.09 -6.76
C ALA A 196 1.71 -4.36 -5.80
N PHE A 197 2.07 -5.64 -5.61
CA PHE A 197 3.25 -6.04 -4.87
C PHE A 197 4.40 -6.24 -5.85
N THR A 198 5.35 -5.36 -5.86
CA THR A 198 6.50 -5.35 -6.77
C THR A 198 6.16 -5.01 -8.23
N GLU A 199 7.19 -4.63 -8.97
CA GLU A 199 7.10 -4.32 -10.41
C GLU A 199 6.82 -5.55 -11.29
N MET A 200 6.89 -6.76 -10.72
CA MET A 200 6.58 -8.02 -11.40
C MET A 200 5.07 -8.29 -11.51
N SER A 201 4.25 -7.57 -10.74
CA SER A 201 2.80 -7.65 -10.82
C SER A 201 2.29 -7.21 -12.20
N ASP A 202 1.08 -7.63 -12.57
CA ASP A 202 0.40 -7.05 -13.73
C ASP A 202 -0.10 -5.65 -13.42
N MET A 203 0.86 -4.71 -13.34
CA MET A 203 0.57 -3.32 -12.97
C MET A 203 -0.45 -2.69 -13.90
N LYS A 204 -0.39 -3.04 -15.21
CA LYS A 204 -1.34 -2.49 -16.17
C LYS A 204 -2.76 -2.93 -15.87
N LEU A 205 -2.99 -4.23 -15.62
CA LEU A 205 -4.31 -4.74 -15.25
C LEU A 205 -4.82 -4.07 -13.97
N LEU A 206 -4.00 -4.03 -12.91
CA LEU A 206 -4.38 -3.47 -11.62
C LEU A 206 -4.69 -1.96 -11.72
N GLU A 207 -3.90 -1.22 -12.51
CA GLU A 207 -4.13 0.20 -12.77
C GLU A 207 -5.40 0.44 -13.60
N ASP A 208 -5.60 -0.33 -14.67
CA ASP A 208 -6.78 -0.23 -15.54
C ASP A 208 -8.06 -0.51 -14.75
N MET A 209 -8.06 -1.49 -13.85
CA MET A 209 -9.20 -1.80 -12.98
C MET A 209 -9.53 -0.63 -12.03
N ALA A 210 -8.51 -0.05 -11.40
CA ALA A 210 -8.69 1.10 -10.54
C ALA A 210 -9.21 2.31 -11.33
N LYS A 211 -8.63 2.59 -12.50
CA LYS A 211 -9.03 3.68 -13.39
C LYS A 211 -10.47 3.51 -13.89
N ALA A 212 -10.86 2.30 -14.31
CA ALA A 212 -12.20 2.01 -14.81
C ALA A 212 -13.30 2.28 -13.77
N THR A 213 -12.99 2.20 -12.50
CA THR A 213 -13.94 2.41 -11.39
C THR A 213 -13.78 3.75 -10.66
N GLY A 214 -12.92 4.65 -11.16
CA GLY A 214 -12.60 5.92 -10.50
C GLY A 214 -11.93 5.72 -9.13
N GLY A 215 -11.20 4.63 -8.96
CA GLY A 215 -10.51 4.25 -7.73
C GLY A 215 -9.10 4.82 -7.62
N PHE A 216 -8.18 4.02 -7.07
CA PHE A 216 -6.84 4.45 -6.73
C PHE A 216 -5.84 3.29 -6.90
N PHE A 217 -4.68 3.54 -7.48
CA PHE A 217 -3.63 2.54 -7.69
C PHE A 217 -2.38 2.89 -6.88
N ARG A 218 -1.73 1.88 -6.30
CA ARG A 218 -0.41 2.01 -5.67
C ARG A 218 0.47 0.81 -5.99
N LEU A 219 1.75 1.11 -6.16
CA LEU A 219 2.82 0.11 -6.25
C LEU A 219 3.58 0.07 -4.92
N ALA A 220 3.63 -1.09 -4.27
CA ALA A 220 4.59 -1.38 -3.23
C ALA A 220 5.92 -1.79 -3.89
N LYS A 221 6.99 -1.04 -3.68
CA LYS A 221 8.31 -1.41 -4.21
C LYS A 221 8.91 -2.58 -3.44
N ASP A 222 8.61 -2.62 -2.15
CA ASP A 222 8.88 -3.78 -1.30
C ASP A 222 7.68 -4.01 -0.35
N ASP A 223 7.68 -5.14 0.37
CA ASP A 223 6.61 -5.52 1.28
C ASP A 223 6.49 -4.58 2.50
N LYS A 224 7.54 -3.85 2.84
CA LYS A 224 7.56 -2.89 3.96
C LYS A 224 6.83 -1.60 3.63
N ASP A 225 6.68 -1.27 2.35
CA ASP A 225 5.93 -0.09 1.91
C ASP A 225 4.43 -0.21 2.18
N LEU A 226 3.92 -1.42 2.43
CA LEU A 226 2.48 -1.67 2.54
C LEU A 226 1.79 -0.84 3.62
N TYR A 227 2.44 -0.59 4.76
CA TYR A 227 1.84 0.25 5.79
C TYR A 227 1.73 1.72 5.36
N VAL A 228 2.72 2.24 4.59
CA VAL A 228 2.68 3.58 4.00
C VAL A 228 1.56 3.69 2.98
N ILE A 229 1.39 2.64 2.15
CA ILE A 229 0.33 2.56 1.15
C ILE A 229 -1.05 2.54 1.81
N PHE A 230 -1.24 1.72 2.84
CA PHE A 230 -2.50 1.71 3.57
C PHE A 230 -2.79 3.04 4.31
N ALA A 231 -1.76 3.69 4.83
CA ALA A 231 -1.91 5.04 5.37
C ALA A 231 -2.33 6.03 4.27
N SER A 232 -1.75 5.92 3.05
CA SER A 232 -2.13 6.76 1.91
C SER A 232 -3.55 6.49 1.41
N ILE A 233 -4.00 5.23 1.45
CA ILE A 233 -5.40 4.87 1.15
C ILE A 233 -6.33 5.46 2.22
N PHE A 234 -5.95 5.38 3.50
CA PHE A 234 -6.69 6.01 4.58
C PHE A 234 -6.77 7.53 4.38
N GLU A 235 -5.67 8.19 4.03
CA GLU A 235 -5.65 9.62 3.68
C GLU A 235 -6.60 9.92 2.50
N LYS A 236 -6.58 9.11 1.46
CA LYS A 236 -7.46 9.27 0.29
C LYS A 236 -8.93 9.12 0.63
N ILE A 237 -9.27 8.15 1.50
CA ILE A 237 -10.66 7.83 1.87
C ILE A 237 -11.18 8.83 2.90
N LYS A 238 -10.48 9.00 4.01
CA LYS A 238 -10.94 9.77 5.17
C LYS A 238 -10.52 11.22 5.13
N SER A 239 -9.53 11.56 4.30
CA SER A 239 -8.96 12.90 4.23
C SER A 239 -8.70 13.50 5.63
N PRO A 240 -7.95 12.78 6.50
CA PRO A 240 -7.68 13.24 7.86
C PRO A 240 -6.83 14.50 7.84
N ASP A 241 -6.91 15.28 8.90
CA ASP A 241 -5.93 16.32 9.12
C ASP A 241 -4.65 15.72 9.70
N THR A 242 -3.52 16.30 9.32
CA THR A 242 -2.23 16.00 9.89
C THR A 242 -1.62 17.25 10.50
N ILE A 243 -0.64 17.07 11.36
CA ILE A 243 0.22 18.16 11.84
C ILE A 243 1.65 17.90 11.43
N PRO A 244 2.47 18.94 11.18
CA PRO A 244 3.83 18.76 10.77
C PRO A 244 4.65 18.00 11.81
N LEU A 245 5.41 17.01 11.34
CA LEU A 245 6.48 16.38 12.08
C LEU A 245 7.80 17.03 11.63
N LEU A 246 8.41 17.81 12.50
CA LEU A 246 9.67 18.50 12.22
C LEU A 246 10.83 17.51 12.30
N LEU A 247 11.33 17.09 11.13
CA LEU A 247 12.36 16.05 11.01
C LEU A 247 13.75 16.46 11.48
N GLU A 248 13.98 17.75 11.69
CA GLU A 248 15.26 18.27 12.22
C GLU A 248 15.49 17.86 13.67
N ASP A 249 14.45 17.98 14.50
CA ASP A 249 14.49 17.67 15.93
C ASP A 249 13.51 16.57 16.37
N ASP A 250 12.83 15.92 15.40
CA ASP A 250 11.85 14.85 15.60
C ASP A 250 10.69 15.28 16.52
N THR A 251 10.14 16.47 16.30
CA THR A 251 9.09 17.04 17.14
C THR A 251 7.83 17.37 16.37
N PHE A 252 6.72 17.41 17.11
CA PHE A 252 5.42 17.90 16.62
C PHE A 252 4.73 18.67 17.74
N ASN A 253 3.82 19.57 17.37
CA ASN A 253 3.15 20.42 18.35
C ASN A 253 1.65 20.10 18.41
N ILE A 254 1.16 19.81 19.62
CA ILE A 254 -0.25 19.57 19.90
C ILE A 254 -0.88 20.89 20.38
N ASP A 255 -1.93 21.33 19.71
CA ASP A 255 -2.75 22.47 20.13
C ASP A 255 -4.03 22.02 20.87
N LYS A 256 -4.75 22.99 21.43
CA LYS A 256 -5.92 22.76 22.29
C LYS A 256 -7.14 22.18 21.55
N ASP A 257 -7.20 22.30 20.22
CA ASP A 257 -8.32 21.82 19.42
C ASP A 257 -8.17 20.34 19.04
N ILE A 258 -7.03 19.70 19.38
CA ILE A 258 -6.73 18.29 19.10
C ILE A 258 -7.20 17.42 20.24
N SER A 259 -8.20 16.57 19.98
CA SER A 259 -8.74 15.60 20.93
C SER A 259 -8.04 14.25 20.89
N GLU A 260 -7.46 13.87 19.74
CA GLU A 260 -6.69 12.64 19.59
C GLU A 260 -5.58 12.83 18.56
N ALA A 261 -4.41 12.25 18.82
CA ALA A 261 -3.30 12.19 17.87
C ALA A 261 -2.93 10.73 17.60
N ILE A 262 -2.71 10.40 16.33
CA ILE A 262 -2.28 9.08 15.90
C ILE A 262 -0.94 9.23 15.16
N LEU A 263 0.14 8.77 15.80
CA LEU A 263 1.45 8.72 15.18
C LEU A 263 1.61 7.40 14.46
N LEU A 264 2.00 7.47 13.21
CA LEU A 264 2.50 6.34 12.43
C LEU A 264 3.99 6.56 12.23
N THR A 265 4.81 5.67 12.76
CA THR A 265 6.28 5.76 12.66
C THR A 265 6.85 4.53 11.99
N SER A 266 7.67 4.74 10.97
CA SER A 266 8.43 3.69 10.30
C SER A 266 9.58 3.21 11.17
N LYS A 267 9.91 1.91 11.09
CA LYS A 267 10.98 1.30 11.89
C LYS A 267 11.98 0.52 11.05
N GLN A 268 13.25 0.68 11.40
CA GLN A 268 14.27 -0.29 10.99
C GLN A 268 14.20 -1.53 11.88
N PRO A 269 14.51 -2.72 11.35
CA PRO A 269 14.54 -3.95 12.16
C PRO A 269 15.41 -3.79 13.40
N GLY A 270 14.88 -4.27 14.55
CA GLY A 270 15.61 -4.22 15.83
C GLY A 270 15.62 -2.85 16.53
N THR A 271 14.91 -1.86 15.99
CA THR A 271 14.76 -0.54 16.63
C THR A 271 13.43 -0.40 17.35
N SER A 272 13.36 0.52 18.30
CA SER A 272 12.16 0.84 19.06
C SER A 272 11.92 2.36 19.07
N THR A 273 10.67 2.74 18.85
CA THR A 273 10.25 4.15 18.95
C THR A 273 10.20 4.58 20.41
N THR A 274 10.59 5.81 20.68
CA THR A 274 10.41 6.45 21.99
C THR A 274 9.67 7.76 21.80
N LEU A 275 8.57 7.93 22.52
CA LEU A 275 7.79 9.17 22.57
C LEU A 275 8.08 9.92 23.87
N ILE A 276 8.21 11.24 23.78
CA ILE A 276 8.46 12.12 24.93
C ILE A 276 7.38 13.19 24.92
N ASP A 277 6.61 13.26 26.01
CA ASP A 277 5.54 14.24 26.19
C ASP A 277 6.08 15.64 26.60
N PRO A 278 5.24 16.70 26.59
CA PRO A 278 5.65 18.06 26.95
C PRO A 278 6.18 18.18 28.37
N THR A 279 5.83 17.25 29.27
CA THR A 279 6.32 17.20 30.66
C THR A 279 7.64 16.43 30.81
N LYS A 280 8.24 15.99 29.69
CA LYS A 280 9.44 15.15 29.58
C LYS A 280 9.23 13.68 30.01
N GLY A 281 8.00 13.24 30.17
CA GLY A 281 7.65 11.83 30.37
C GLY A 281 8.02 11.00 29.14
N LYS A 282 8.71 9.86 29.37
CA LYS A 282 9.13 8.94 28.30
C LYS A 282 8.15 7.78 28.20
N HIS A 283 7.72 7.50 26.96
CA HIS A 283 6.84 6.39 26.62
C HIS A 283 7.52 5.48 25.59
N THR A 284 7.39 4.17 25.79
CA THR A 284 7.94 3.12 24.92
C THR A 284 6.89 2.02 24.78
N PRO A 285 7.01 1.06 23.83
CA PRO A 285 6.05 -0.05 23.72
C PRO A 285 5.84 -0.84 25.02
N MET A 286 6.89 -0.89 25.88
CA MET A 286 6.82 -1.62 27.16
C MET A 286 6.23 -0.78 28.30
N ARG A 287 6.28 0.56 28.20
CA ARG A 287 5.85 1.47 29.27
C ARG A 287 5.33 2.77 28.70
N TYR A 288 4.04 3.00 28.78
CA TYR A 288 3.36 4.21 28.29
C TYR A 288 2.22 4.63 29.20
N GLY A 289 1.75 5.88 29.03
CA GLY A 289 0.67 6.47 29.83
C GLY A 289 -0.68 5.81 29.56
N LYS A 290 -1.64 5.94 30.47
CA LYS A 290 -2.99 5.34 30.36
C LYS A 290 -3.79 5.84 29.16
N ASN A 291 -3.52 7.08 28.74
CA ASN A 291 -4.14 7.70 27.55
C ASN A 291 -3.42 7.41 26.24
N ILE A 292 -2.35 6.59 26.27
CA ILE A 292 -1.62 6.16 25.10
C ILE A 292 -1.93 4.70 24.85
N GLN A 293 -2.07 4.35 23.56
CA GLN A 293 -2.22 2.99 23.08
C GLN A 293 -1.14 2.75 22.02
N TRP A 294 -0.46 1.63 22.12
CA TRP A 294 0.66 1.30 21.28
C TRP A 294 0.43 -0.01 20.54
N TYR A 295 0.44 0.05 19.22
CA TYR A 295 0.44 -1.12 18.37
C TYR A 295 1.81 -1.22 17.70
N GLU A 296 2.62 -2.17 18.17
CA GLU A 296 3.98 -2.40 17.69
C GLU A 296 4.02 -3.51 16.66
N THR A 297 4.79 -3.30 15.57
CA THR A 297 5.15 -4.32 14.59
C THR A 297 6.65 -4.30 14.33
N LYS A 298 7.15 -5.19 13.47
CA LYS A 298 8.57 -5.17 13.05
C LYS A 298 8.89 -3.96 12.16
N ALA A 299 7.94 -3.47 11.37
CA ALA A 299 8.16 -2.45 10.34
C ALA A 299 7.69 -1.04 10.75
N PHE A 300 6.72 -0.95 11.66
CA PHE A 300 6.14 0.33 12.07
C PHE A 300 5.55 0.26 13.48
N ASP A 301 5.33 1.42 14.09
CA ASP A 301 4.49 1.61 15.26
C ASP A 301 3.31 2.52 14.93
N MET A 302 2.12 2.19 15.45
CA MET A 302 0.98 3.09 15.53
C MET A 302 0.74 3.44 17.00
N ILE A 303 0.83 4.74 17.32
CA ILE A 303 0.70 5.25 18.69
C ILE A 303 -0.49 6.20 18.72
N THR A 304 -1.54 5.82 19.42
CA THR A 304 -2.72 6.66 19.60
C THR A 304 -2.66 7.35 20.96
N ILE A 305 -2.79 8.66 20.99
CA ILE A 305 -2.77 9.49 22.19
C ILE A 305 -4.14 10.16 22.29
N LYS A 306 -4.94 9.79 23.28
CA LYS A 306 -6.23 10.42 23.59
C LYS A 306 -6.03 11.60 24.51
N GLU A 307 -6.75 12.70 24.23
CA GLU A 307 -6.64 13.93 25.00
C GLU A 307 -5.16 14.29 25.25
N PRO A 308 -4.36 14.45 24.17
CA PRO A 308 -2.95 14.66 24.30
C PRO A 308 -2.66 15.99 25.01
N ALA A 309 -1.64 16.02 25.85
CA ALA A 309 -1.19 17.26 26.48
C ALA A 309 -0.79 18.30 25.43
N VAL A 310 -1.27 19.52 25.56
CA VAL A 310 -0.92 20.65 24.70
C VAL A 310 0.56 20.98 24.85
N GLY A 311 1.24 21.19 23.72
CA GLY A 311 2.64 21.57 23.68
C GLY A 311 3.47 20.71 22.74
N LYS A 312 4.79 20.84 22.89
CA LYS A 312 5.78 20.19 22.03
C LYS A 312 6.06 18.77 22.50
N TRP A 313 5.75 17.82 21.63
CA TRP A 313 6.08 16.41 21.79
C TRP A 313 7.34 16.08 20.97
N LYS A 314 8.10 15.09 21.41
CA LYS A 314 9.26 14.58 20.68
C LYS A 314 9.13 13.07 20.46
N VAL A 315 9.46 12.61 19.25
CA VAL A 315 9.53 11.19 18.93
C VAL A 315 10.91 10.84 18.42
N LYS A 316 11.56 9.84 19.01
CA LYS A 316 12.82 9.32 18.49
C LYS A 316 12.51 8.34 17.36
N LEU A 317 12.82 8.77 16.14
CA LEU A 317 12.61 8.02 14.92
C LEU A 317 13.83 7.21 14.54
N SER A 318 13.64 6.02 13.98
CA SER A 318 14.70 5.21 13.38
C SER A 318 14.86 5.46 11.88
N THR A 319 13.85 6.06 11.24
CA THR A 319 13.90 6.53 9.85
C THR A 319 13.30 7.92 9.76
N LYS A 320 13.64 8.65 8.70
CA LYS A 320 13.07 9.99 8.45
C LYS A 320 11.84 9.93 7.53
N GLU A 321 11.66 8.84 6.80
CA GLU A 321 10.58 8.66 5.83
C GLU A 321 9.43 7.83 6.41
N GLY A 322 8.22 8.01 5.84
CA GLY A 322 7.05 7.21 6.19
C GLY A 322 6.40 7.54 7.54
N ASN A 323 6.85 8.62 8.21
CA ASN A 323 6.29 9.03 9.51
C ASN A 323 5.19 10.07 9.32
N LYS A 324 4.09 9.94 10.07
CA LYS A 324 2.92 10.83 10.00
C LYS A 324 2.29 11.03 11.37
N VAL A 325 1.69 12.21 11.57
CA VAL A 325 0.90 12.52 12.76
C VAL A 325 -0.49 12.95 12.30
N PHE A 326 -1.43 12.01 12.30
CA PHE A 326 -2.84 12.28 12.07
C PHE A 326 -3.48 12.84 13.35
N VAL A 327 -4.45 13.72 13.19
CA VAL A 327 -5.17 14.29 14.34
C VAL A 327 -6.67 14.26 14.15
N ILE A 328 -7.39 14.04 15.25
CA ILE A 328 -8.81 14.32 15.37
C ILE A 328 -8.95 15.67 16.07
N THR A 329 -9.57 16.60 15.41
CA THR A 329 -9.63 18.00 15.83
C THR A 329 -10.99 18.59 15.51
N ASN A 330 -11.41 19.60 16.28
CA ASN A 330 -12.60 20.39 16.00
C ASN A 330 -12.37 21.44 14.91
N LEU A 331 -11.08 21.74 14.61
CA LEU A 331 -10.68 22.67 13.56
C LEU A 331 -10.07 21.89 12.39
N ASN A 332 -10.84 21.70 11.33
CA ASN A 332 -10.49 20.84 10.20
C ASN A 332 -10.10 21.65 8.97
N LEU A 333 -9.01 21.26 8.31
CA LEU A 333 -8.66 21.73 6.98
C LEU A 333 -9.38 20.86 5.94
N LYS A 334 -10.07 21.49 4.99
CA LYS A 334 -10.86 20.83 3.96
C LYS A 334 -10.38 21.16 2.56
N SER A 335 -10.65 20.26 1.63
CA SER A 335 -10.48 20.41 0.19
C SER A 335 -11.52 19.54 -0.51
N SER A 336 -12.05 19.98 -1.65
CA SER A 336 -13.01 19.21 -2.45
C SER A 336 -12.36 18.29 -3.49
N PHE A 337 -11.03 18.34 -3.65
CA PHE A 337 -10.33 17.51 -4.62
C PHE A 337 -10.35 16.02 -4.24
N ASP A 338 -10.99 15.19 -5.06
CA ASP A 338 -11.16 13.74 -4.81
C ASP A 338 -10.73 12.83 -5.99
N LYS A 339 -10.11 13.37 -7.05
CA LYS A 339 -9.69 12.55 -8.19
C LYS A 339 -8.57 11.58 -7.79
N GLY A 340 -8.69 10.30 -8.20
CA GLY A 340 -7.63 9.29 -8.10
C GLY A 340 -6.69 9.31 -9.31
N PHE A 341 -7.24 9.69 -10.48
CA PHE A 341 -6.51 9.82 -11.75
C PHE A 341 -6.79 11.17 -12.39
N VAL A 342 -5.78 11.72 -13.05
CA VAL A 342 -5.81 13.00 -13.76
C VAL A 342 -5.07 12.81 -15.09
N ASN A 343 -5.55 13.40 -16.16
CA ASN A 343 -4.85 13.31 -17.44
C ASN A 343 -3.66 14.29 -17.48
N LYS A 344 -2.56 13.87 -18.10
CA LYS A 344 -1.47 14.78 -18.44
C LYS A 344 -1.99 15.92 -19.31
N GLY A 345 -1.55 17.13 -18.99
CA GLY A 345 -2.03 18.37 -19.62
C GLY A 345 -3.30 18.94 -18.96
N GLU A 346 -3.94 18.23 -18.04
CA GLU A 346 -5.13 18.73 -17.34
C GLU A 346 -4.74 19.79 -16.31
N VAL A 347 -5.52 20.86 -16.26
CA VAL A 347 -5.46 21.88 -15.21
C VAL A 347 -6.37 21.44 -14.07
N ILE A 348 -5.82 21.14 -12.92
CA ILE A 348 -6.59 20.81 -11.72
C ILE A 348 -6.77 22.04 -10.83
N LYS A 349 -7.93 22.12 -10.19
CA LYS A 349 -8.23 23.13 -9.17
C LYS A 349 -8.05 22.54 -7.80
N ILE A 350 -7.25 23.21 -6.97
CA ILE A 350 -7.03 22.87 -5.58
C ILE A 350 -7.70 23.95 -4.74
N ASP A 351 -8.65 23.56 -3.91
CA ASP A 351 -9.30 24.46 -2.98
C ASP A 351 -8.96 24.11 -1.54
N ALA A 352 -9.02 25.07 -0.65
CA ALA A 352 -8.75 24.91 0.77
C ALA A 352 -9.63 25.84 1.61
N TRP A 353 -10.22 25.31 2.69
CA TRP A 353 -10.91 26.10 3.69
C TRP A 353 -10.83 25.42 5.06
N LEU A 354 -11.14 26.16 6.12
CA LEU A 354 -11.24 25.63 7.47
C LEU A 354 -12.69 25.49 7.88
N GLU A 355 -12.98 24.39 8.60
CA GLU A 355 -14.25 24.17 9.28
C GLU A 355 -14.01 24.01 10.78
N ARG A 356 -14.85 24.62 11.59
CA ARG A 356 -14.93 24.38 13.03
C ARG A 356 -16.26 23.70 13.35
N GLU A 357 -16.18 22.51 13.91
CA GLU A 357 -17.36 21.68 14.24
C GLU A 357 -18.31 21.47 13.04
N GLY A 358 -17.74 21.36 11.82
CA GLY A 358 -18.48 21.15 10.58
C GLY A 358 -19.02 22.43 9.91
N VAL A 359 -18.77 23.61 10.46
CA VAL A 359 -19.15 24.89 9.90
C VAL A 359 -17.92 25.59 9.31
N ALA A 360 -18.02 26.03 8.05
CA ALA A 360 -16.93 26.75 7.39
C ALA A 360 -16.66 28.08 8.10
N ILE A 361 -15.38 28.40 8.31
CA ILE A 361 -14.94 29.68 8.87
C ILE A 361 -14.96 30.70 7.74
N SER A 362 -15.84 31.70 7.86
CA SER A 362 -15.99 32.79 6.88
C SER A 362 -15.63 34.16 7.43
N GLU A 363 -15.43 34.26 8.77
CA GLU A 363 -15.12 35.53 9.42
C GLU A 363 -13.78 36.10 8.92
N LYS A 364 -13.86 37.27 8.32
CA LYS A 364 -12.73 37.92 7.68
C LYS A 364 -11.58 38.20 8.64
N GLU A 365 -11.91 38.66 9.86
CA GLU A 365 -10.93 38.96 10.91
C GLU A 365 -10.16 37.72 11.36
N VAL A 366 -10.78 36.53 11.33
CA VAL A 366 -10.15 35.26 11.65
C VAL A 366 -9.23 34.83 10.52
N LEU A 367 -9.73 34.89 9.26
CA LEU A 367 -9.00 34.42 8.08
C LEU A 367 -7.79 35.31 7.73
N GLU A 368 -7.79 36.59 8.13
CA GLU A 368 -6.62 37.49 7.92
C GLU A 368 -5.38 37.09 8.75
N HIS A 369 -5.59 36.30 9.80
CA HIS A 369 -4.51 35.78 10.66
C HIS A 369 -4.12 34.34 10.35
N ILE A 370 -4.62 33.77 9.25
CA ILE A 370 -4.34 32.40 8.83
C ILE A 370 -3.65 32.41 7.47
N SER A 371 -2.50 31.77 7.39
CA SER A 371 -1.78 31.57 6.14
C SER A 371 -2.19 30.24 5.51
N PHE A 372 -2.64 30.30 4.25
CA PHE A 372 -2.87 29.09 3.44
C PHE A 372 -1.76 28.94 2.41
N SER A 373 -1.27 27.73 2.27
CA SER A 373 -0.28 27.37 1.26
C SER A 373 -0.58 26.02 0.62
N ALA A 374 -0.17 25.85 -0.63
CA ALA A 374 -0.23 24.56 -1.32
C ALA A 374 1.02 24.35 -2.15
N ALA A 375 1.45 23.11 -2.25
CA ALA A 375 2.58 22.71 -3.08
C ALA A 375 2.36 21.31 -3.65
N ALA A 376 2.64 21.15 -4.94
CA ALA A 376 2.56 19.88 -5.65
C ALA A 376 3.96 19.29 -5.79
N THR A 377 4.13 18.04 -5.40
CA THR A 377 5.33 17.24 -5.67
C THR A 377 5.02 16.31 -6.84
N SER A 378 5.77 16.42 -7.91
CA SER A 378 5.66 15.63 -9.14
C SER A 378 6.43 14.31 -9.03
N PRO A 379 6.23 13.35 -9.96
CA PRO A 379 6.85 12.03 -9.95
C PRO A 379 8.40 12.05 -9.98
N ASP A 380 9.00 13.12 -10.51
CA ASP A 380 10.45 13.35 -10.53
C ASP A 380 11.00 13.95 -9.23
N GLY A 381 10.14 14.14 -8.21
CA GLY A 381 10.50 14.71 -6.91
C GLY A 381 10.53 16.24 -6.86
N GLN A 382 10.27 16.94 -7.97
CA GLN A 382 10.22 18.40 -7.94
C GLN A 382 8.97 18.89 -7.22
N THR A 383 9.14 19.92 -6.40
CA THR A 383 8.04 20.54 -5.67
C THR A 383 7.76 21.93 -6.24
N THR A 384 6.53 22.13 -6.70
CA THR A 384 6.04 23.39 -7.28
C THR A 384 5.01 24.00 -6.34
N LYS A 385 5.21 25.26 -5.96
CA LYS A 385 4.23 26.03 -5.19
C LYS A 385 2.98 26.27 -6.04
N ILE A 386 1.80 26.12 -5.42
CA ILE A 386 0.52 26.47 -5.99
C ILE A 386 0.06 27.76 -5.31
N ASP A 387 -0.09 28.84 -6.09
CA ASP A 387 -0.55 30.10 -5.54
C ASP A 387 -2.06 30.03 -5.30
N LEU A 388 -2.44 30.17 -4.05
CA LEU A 388 -3.82 30.13 -3.59
C LEU A 388 -4.39 31.55 -3.53
N ALA A 389 -5.33 31.86 -4.40
CA ALA A 389 -6.09 33.13 -4.35
C ALA A 389 -7.24 33.02 -3.35
N LYS A 390 -7.43 34.07 -2.53
CA LYS A 390 -8.54 34.15 -1.58
C LYS A 390 -9.85 34.40 -2.32
N GLY A 391 -10.80 33.45 -2.24
CA GLY A 391 -12.19 33.65 -2.62
C GLY A 391 -13.04 34.09 -1.41
N ASN A 392 -14.36 34.00 -1.53
CA ASN A 392 -15.28 34.41 -0.44
C ASN A 392 -15.14 33.50 0.82
N GLU A 393 -15.13 32.17 0.61
CA GLU A 393 -15.11 31.18 1.71
C GLU A 393 -13.94 30.21 1.57
N LYS A 394 -13.26 30.20 0.41
CA LYS A 394 -12.22 29.22 0.08
C LYS A 394 -11.03 29.92 -0.56
N TYR A 395 -9.87 29.33 -0.37
CA TYR A 395 -8.68 29.65 -1.13
C TYR A 395 -8.60 28.67 -2.32
N ILE A 396 -8.33 29.18 -3.53
CA ILE A 396 -8.37 28.40 -4.77
C ILE A 396 -7.07 28.65 -5.55
N GLY A 397 -6.43 27.58 -6.00
CA GLY A 397 -5.28 27.63 -6.90
C GLY A 397 -5.44 26.63 -8.04
N GLU A 398 -4.68 26.84 -9.10
CA GLU A 398 -4.65 25.98 -10.28
C GLU A 398 -3.25 25.41 -10.46
N PHE A 399 -3.19 24.18 -10.93
CA PHE A 399 -1.94 23.47 -11.19
C PHE A 399 -2.08 22.62 -12.45
N VAL A 400 -1.08 22.70 -13.34
CA VAL A 400 -1.04 21.92 -14.58
C VAL A 400 -0.27 20.63 -14.34
N VAL A 401 -0.85 19.50 -14.70
CA VAL A 401 -0.24 18.18 -14.55
C VAL A 401 0.58 17.84 -15.79
N ASN A 402 1.91 17.95 -15.72
CA ASN A 402 2.79 17.86 -16.88
C ASN A 402 3.51 16.51 -17.03
N ILE A 403 3.65 15.72 -15.97
CA ILE A 403 4.44 14.50 -15.94
C ILE A 403 3.54 13.33 -15.57
N ILE A 404 3.68 12.19 -16.25
CA ILE A 404 2.96 10.96 -15.90
C ILE A 404 3.57 10.35 -14.64
N GLY A 405 2.72 9.88 -13.73
CA GLY A 405 3.12 9.22 -12.50
C GLY A 405 2.40 9.75 -11.26
N GLU A 406 2.91 9.44 -10.10
CA GLU A 406 2.27 9.77 -8.82
C GLU A 406 2.56 11.22 -8.40
N TYR A 407 1.50 11.95 -8.08
CA TYR A 407 1.55 13.30 -7.53
C TYR A 407 1.07 13.32 -6.09
N SER A 408 1.67 14.21 -5.31
CA SER A 408 1.24 14.55 -3.97
C SER A 408 1.08 16.07 -3.87
N VAL A 409 -0.10 16.54 -3.47
CA VAL A 409 -0.34 17.97 -3.21
C VAL A 409 -0.52 18.15 -1.71
N LYS A 410 0.41 18.86 -1.08
CA LYS A 410 0.31 19.24 0.31
C LYS A 410 -0.34 20.61 0.42
N ILE A 411 -1.43 20.69 1.18
CA ILE A 411 -2.11 21.91 1.57
C ILE A 411 -1.83 22.14 3.04
N ALA A 412 -1.54 23.38 3.43
CA ALA A 412 -1.36 23.74 4.83
C ALA A 412 -2.17 25.00 5.18
N ALA A 413 -2.69 25.03 6.40
CA ALA A 413 -3.31 26.20 7.04
C ALA A 413 -2.62 26.42 8.38
N GLU A 414 -1.99 27.57 8.53
CA GLU A 414 -1.20 27.94 9.71
C GLU A 414 -1.75 29.22 10.35
N GLY A 415 -2.10 29.12 11.62
CA GLY A 415 -2.48 30.22 12.48
C GLY A 415 -1.49 30.37 13.65
N LYS A 416 -1.69 31.37 14.50
CA LYS A 416 -0.80 31.63 15.66
C LYS A 416 -0.70 30.44 16.62
N THR A 417 -1.76 29.64 16.74
CA THR A 417 -1.89 28.58 17.76
C THR A 417 -2.10 27.21 17.19
N PHE A 418 -2.22 27.07 15.88
CA PHE A 418 -2.47 25.78 15.23
C PHE A 418 -1.73 25.68 13.89
N ASN A 419 -1.49 24.45 13.48
CA ASN A 419 -1.07 24.10 12.13
C ASN A 419 -1.88 22.86 11.68
N ARG A 420 -2.42 22.92 10.46
CA ARG A 420 -3.12 21.78 9.84
C ARG A 420 -2.56 21.55 8.46
N GLU A 421 -2.27 20.32 8.16
CA GLU A 421 -1.84 19.89 6.85
C GLU A 421 -2.80 18.84 6.29
N LYS A 422 -2.91 18.80 4.97
CA LYS A 422 -3.66 17.79 4.24
C LYS A 422 -2.89 17.40 3.00
N VAL A 423 -2.81 16.10 2.75
CA VAL A 423 -2.13 15.56 1.58
C VAL A 423 -3.17 14.96 0.63
N LEU A 424 -3.22 15.50 -0.58
CA LEU A 424 -4.03 14.99 -1.69
C LEU A 424 -3.13 14.16 -2.59
N GLN A 425 -3.59 13.01 -3.05
CA GLN A 425 -2.80 12.10 -3.88
C GLN A 425 -3.60 11.69 -5.11
N PHE A 426 -2.92 11.67 -6.27
CA PHE A 426 -3.49 11.20 -7.53
C PHE A 426 -2.38 10.68 -8.45
N LYS A 427 -2.76 9.91 -9.47
CA LYS A 427 -1.85 9.47 -10.52
C LYS A 427 -2.17 10.18 -11.82
N ALA A 428 -1.16 10.82 -12.41
CA ALA A 428 -1.25 11.36 -13.76
C ALA A 428 -1.08 10.23 -14.79
N VAL A 429 -1.97 10.20 -15.77
CA VAL A 429 -2.01 9.19 -16.83
C VAL A 429 -2.06 9.88 -18.20
N GLU A 430 -1.69 9.16 -19.26
CA GLU A 430 -1.92 9.66 -20.62
C GLU A 430 -3.43 9.87 -20.84
N PRO A 431 -3.82 10.98 -21.49
CA PRO A 431 -5.20 11.16 -21.91
C PRO A 431 -5.61 10.03 -22.84
N PRO A 432 -6.87 9.56 -22.79
CA PRO A 432 -7.35 8.58 -23.75
C PRO A 432 -7.04 9.10 -25.15
N SER A 433 -6.35 8.30 -25.97
CA SER A 433 -6.12 8.63 -27.35
C SER A 433 -7.51 8.90 -27.96
N GLN A 434 -7.74 10.12 -28.40
CA GLN A 434 -8.88 10.39 -29.28
C GLN A 434 -8.66 9.47 -30.47
N GLN A 435 -9.42 8.42 -30.57
CA GLN A 435 -9.66 7.80 -31.86
C GLN A 435 -10.28 8.91 -32.69
N VAL A 436 -9.44 9.56 -33.49
CA VAL A 436 -9.92 10.33 -34.62
C VAL A 436 -10.71 9.29 -35.41
N GLU A 437 -12.05 9.34 -35.35
CA GLU A 437 -12.86 8.76 -36.39
C GLU A 437 -12.36 9.41 -37.69
N GLU A 438 -11.37 8.77 -38.34
CA GLU A 438 -11.16 8.98 -39.73
C GLU A 438 -12.51 8.63 -40.37
N LYS A 439 -13.31 9.66 -40.63
CA LYS A 439 -14.39 9.51 -41.59
C LYS A 439 -13.74 8.96 -42.83
N SER A 440 -13.84 7.64 -42.98
CA SER A 440 -13.47 6.94 -44.23
C SER A 440 -14.08 7.72 -45.37
N PRO A 441 -13.29 8.23 -46.32
CA PRO A 441 -13.85 8.70 -47.58
C PRO A 441 -14.52 7.49 -48.23
N ALA A 442 -15.80 7.67 -48.53
CA ALA A 442 -16.60 6.63 -49.20
C ALA A 442 -15.83 6.13 -50.42
N GLY A 443 -15.65 4.80 -50.45
CA GLY A 443 -15.47 4.05 -51.68
C GLY A 443 -14.06 4.03 -52.30
N LYS A 444 -13.14 3.26 -51.72
CA LYS A 444 -12.23 2.41 -52.51
C LYS A 444 -12.11 1.06 -51.82
N GLU A 445 -12.69 0.06 -52.42
CA GLU A 445 -12.44 -1.35 -52.07
C GLU A 445 -10.93 -1.62 -52.12
N ILE A 446 -10.32 -1.71 -50.94
CA ILE A 446 -8.95 -2.26 -50.85
C ILE A 446 -9.10 -3.75 -51.03
N LYS A 447 -8.81 -4.25 -52.24
CA LYS A 447 -8.63 -5.68 -52.48
C LYS A 447 -7.65 -6.20 -51.43
N LYS A 448 -8.12 -7.04 -50.53
CA LYS A 448 -7.26 -7.83 -49.62
C LYS A 448 -6.29 -8.57 -50.51
N LYS A 449 -5.01 -8.20 -50.45
CA LYS A 449 -3.94 -8.95 -51.08
C LYS A 449 -3.83 -10.25 -50.27
N ASP A 450 -4.39 -11.33 -50.82
CA ASP A 450 -4.25 -12.65 -50.23
C ASP A 450 -2.76 -12.93 -50.08
N LEU A 451 -2.32 -12.98 -48.82
CA LEU A 451 -0.98 -13.39 -48.49
C LEU A 451 -0.91 -14.90 -48.76
N SER A 452 -0.36 -15.27 -49.94
CA SER A 452 -0.23 -16.68 -50.26
C SER A 452 0.66 -17.36 -49.24
N TRP A 453 0.20 -18.44 -48.68
CA TRP A 453 0.98 -19.23 -47.72
C TRP A 453 2.35 -19.65 -48.29
N ASP A 454 2.47 -19.79 -49.62
CA ASP A 454 3.69 -20.08 -50.31
C ASP A 454 4.77 -18.97 -50.15
N ALA A 455 4.35 -17.71 -50.15
CA ALA A 455 5.29 -16.60 -49.91
C ALA A 455 5.80 -16.54 -48.46
N VAL A 456 4.94 -16.96 -47.49
CA VAL A 456 5.33 -17.05 -46.06
C VAL A 456 6.29 -18.23 -45.86
N LEU A 457 6.00 -19.38 -46.43
CA LEU A 457 6.83 -20.58 -46.35
C LEU A 457 8.21 -20.36 -47.04
N MET A 458 8.22 -19.67 -48.20
CA MET A 458 9.45 -19.33 -48.87
C MET A 458 10.37 -18.41 -48.04
N LYS A 459 9.83 -17.37 -47.40
CA LYS A 459 10.60 -16.52 -46.49
C LYS A 459 11.09 -17.26 -45.26
N PHE A 460 10.25 -18.15 -44.69
CA PHE A 460 10.63 -18.98 -43.54
C PHE A 460 11.74 -19.99 -43.91
N GLY A 461 11.70 -20.56 -45.13
CA GLY A 461 12.72 -21.44 -45.67
C GLY A 461 14.09 -20.73 -45.86
N ILE A 462 14.07 -19.50 -46.38
CA ILE A 462 15.29 -18.72 -46.59
C ILE A 462 15.98 -18.34 -45.25
N ILE A 463 15.17 -17.97 -44.24
CA ILE A 463 15.69 -17.62 -42.90
C ILE A 463 16.35 -18.85 -42.24
N ASN A 464 15.70 -20.01 -42.32
CA ASN A 464 16.24 -21.23 -41.71
C ASN A 464 17.52 -21.71 -42.45
N LEU A 465 17.56 -21.60 -43.77
CA LEU A 465 18.75 -21.97 -44.57
C LEU A 465 19.94 -21.06 -44.21
N SER A 466 19.74 -19.77 -44.01
CA SER A 466 20.80 -18.85 -43.60
C SER A 466 21.34 -19.15 -42.20
N LEU A 467 20.45 -19.56 -41.25
CA LEU A 467 20.83 -19.95 -39.89
C LEU A 467 21.66 -21.25 -39.89
N VAL A 468 21.27 -22.25 -40.68
CA VAL A 468 22.01 -23.49 -40.82
C VAL A 468 23.40 -23.22 -41.46
N SER A 469 23.46 -22.37 -42.49
CA SER A 469 24.72 -21.98 -43.13
C SER A 469 25.69 -21.29 -42.16
N ALA A 470 25.15 -20.39 -41.29
CA ALA A 470 25.96 -19.73 -40.26
C ALA A 470 26.53 -20.72 -39.23
N VAL A 471 25.74 -21.71 -38.80
CA VAL A 471 26.19 -22.75 -37.87
C VAL A 471 27.29 -23.62 -38.51
N VAL A 472 27.14 -24.02 -39.80
CA VAL A 472 28.16 -24.80 -40.54
C VAL A 472 29.46 -24.02 -40.68
N ILE A 473 29.40 -22.73 -40.99
CA ILE A 473 30.57 -21.86 -41.06
C ILE A 473 31.31 -21.81 -39.73
N ILE A 474 30.57 -21.61 -38.61
CA ILE A 474 31.15 -21.57 -37.27
C ILE A 474 31.84 -22.90 -36.91
N LEU A 475 31.23 -24.04 -37.29
CA LEU A 475 31.83 -25.36 -37.06
C LEU A 475 33.09 -25.59 -37.89
N LEU A 476 33.10 -25.13 -39.15
CA LEU A 476 34.30 -25.21 -40.03
C LEU A 476 35.42 -24.33 -39.49
N VAL A 477 35.17 -23.10 -39.07
CA VAL A 477 36.15 -22.21 -38.46
C VAL A 477 36.74 -22.82 -37.19
N ARG A 478 35.90 -23.39 -36.33
CA ARG A 478 36.34 -24.12 -35.12
C ARG A 478 37.26 -25.31 -35.48
N LYS A 479 36.89 -26.11 -36.50
CA LYS A 479 37.68 -27.26 -36.95
C LYS A 479 39.02 -26.83 -37.50
N MET A 480 39.12 -25.73 -38.26
CA MET A 480 40.36 -25.16 -38.76
C MET A 480 41.22 -24.61 -37.60
N ALA A 481 40.65 -23.92 -36.64
CA ALA A 481 41.36 -23.41 -35.47
C ALA A 481 41.96 -24.51 -34.58
N VAL A 482 41.25 -25.64 -34.43
CA VAL A 482 41.76 -26.82 -33.71
C VAL A 482 42.90 -27.48 -34.48
N LYS A 483 42.81 -27.58 -35.83
CA LYS A 483 43.85 -28.17 -36.69
C LYS A 483 45.11 -27.32 -36.70
N SER A 484 45.00 -26.00 -36.63
CA SER A 484 46.19 -25.10 -36.55
C SER A 484 46.90 -25.22 -35.19
N ARG A 485 46.15 -25.43 -34.07
CA ARG A 485 46.75 -25.62 -32.74
C ARG A 485 47.45 -26.97 -32.58
N THR A 486 46.98 -28.04 -33.23
CA THR A 486 47.63 -29.35 -33.22
C THR A 486 48.84 -29.41 -34.13
N GLY A 487 48.85 -28.60 -35.21
CA GLY A 487 50.06 -28.48 -36.13
C GLY A 487 51.20 -27.69 -35.47
N ALA A 488 50.91 -26.70 -34.64
CA ALA A 488 51.90 -25.92 -33.89
C ALA A 488 52.62 -26.76 -32.79
N LYS A 489 51.83 -27.57 -32.01
CA LYS A 489 52.42 -28.46 -30.99
C LYS A 489 53.34 -29.56 -31.55
N LYS A 490 53.16 -29.96 -32.80
CA LYS A 490 53.98 -31.00 -33.42
C LYS A 490 55.31 -30.44 -34.00
N LYS A 491 55.46 -29.11 -34.08
CA LYS A 491 56.73 -28.46 -34.47
C LYS A 491 57.66 -28.14 -33.31
N GLU A 492 57.13 -27.99 -32.10
CA GLU A 492 57.94 -27.75 -30.89
C GLU A 492 58.50 -28.99 -30.23
N SER A 493 58.06 -30.20 -30.61
CA SER A 493 58.61 -31.47 -30.10
C SER A 493 59.70 -32.07 -31.01
N LYS A 494 60.16 -31.32 -32.03
CA LYS A 494 61.27 -31.75 -32.97
C LYS A 494 62.36 -30.71 -33.04
N LYS A 495 62.60 -29.92 -32.05
CA LYS A 495 63.83 -29.16 -31.83
C LYS A 495 64.43 -29.55 -30.49
#